data_43f2035d5360044652d09cc98686fc96
#
_entry.id   43f2035d5360044652d09cc98686fc96
#
_cell.length_a   1.000
_cell.length_b   1.000
_cell.length_c   1.000
_cell.angle_alpha   90.00
_cell.angle_beta   90.00
_cell.angle_gamma   90.00
#
_symmetry.space_group_name_H-M   'P 1'
#
loop_
_entity.id
_entity.type
_entity.pdbx_description
1 polymer ?
#
loop_
_entity_poly.entity_id
_entity_poly.type
_entity_poly.pdbx_seq_one_letter_code
_entity_poly.pdbx_strand_id
1 'polypeptide(L)'
;MKKDKRLMQFSQAHARLEEALATPLSQPLALDGTIKRFEFTFELAWKTLKAFLEDQGIQCQSPKGCLKEAFRLGWIADEDEEKWLALLQARNMTAHVYNEDMALEIYQTIKKHACLFSQLLKILPHYQ
;
A
#
# COMPACT_ATOMS: atom_id res chain seq x y z
N MET A 1 2.28 -1.59 21.60
CA MET A 1 2.54 -0.27 21.00
C MET A 1 1.74 -0.11 19.73
N LYS A 2 1.28 1.09 19.46
CA LYS A 2 0.44 1.37 18.30
C LYS A 2 1.13 1.02 16.98
N LYS A 3 2.40 1.43 16.84
CA LYS A 3 3.15 1.17 15.60
C LYS A 3 3.39 -0.32 15.37
N ASP A 4 3.62 -1.09 16.42
CA ASP A 4 3.84 -2.53 16.30
C ASP A 4 2.58 -3.24 15.84
N LYS A 5 1.42 -2.84 16.38
CA LYS A 5 0.13 -3.39 15.99
C LYS A 5 -0.16 -3.06 14.52
N ARG A 6 0.08 -1.81 14.12
CA ARG A 6 -0.11 -1.40 12.73
C ARG A 6 0.79 -2.19 11.79
N LEU A 7 2.06 -2.36 12.19
CA LEU A 7 3.02 -3.10 11.36
C LEU A 7 2.56 -4.55 11.16
N MET A 8 2.09 -5.19 12.22
CA MET A 8 1.59 -6.57 12.14
C MET A 8 0.37 -6.65 11.22
N GLN A 9 -0.58 -5.73 11.37
CA GLN A 9 -1.77 -5.70 10.53
C GLN A 9 -1.42 -5.48 9.05
N PHE A 10 -0.47 -4.58 8.80
CA PHE A 10 0.01 -4.32 7.45
C PHE A 10 0.66 -5.57 6.85
N SER A 11 1.49 -6.24 7.63
CA SER A 11 2.15 -7.47 7.18
C SER A 11 1.13 -8.55 6.82
N GLN A 12 0.10 -8.71 7.63
CA GLN A 12 -0.96 -9.69 7.36
C GLN A 12 -1.76 -9.34 6.10
N ALA A 13 -2.09 -8.07 5.93
CA ALA A 13 -2.81 -7.62 4.73
C ALA A 13 -1.97 -7.83 3.48
N HIS A 14 -0.66 -7.54 3.56
CA HIS A 14 0.25 -7.73 2.44
C HIS A 14 0.32 -9.21 2.03
N ALA A 15 0.40 -10.12 3.00
CA ALA A 15 0.44 -11.55 2.71
C ALA A 15 -0.82 -11.99 1.95
N ARG A 16 -1.97 -11.46 2.34
CA ARG A 16 -3.23 -11.77 1.66
C ARG A 16 -3.29 -11.19 0.25
N LEU A 17 -2.71 -10.00 0.07
CA LEU A 17 -2.63 -9.41 -1.26
C LEU A 17 -1.72 -10.24 -2.17
N GLU A 18 -0.58 -10.70 -1.66
CA GLU A 18 0.32 -11.56 -2.43
C GLU A 18 -0.37 -12.86 -2.86
N GLU A 19 -1.17 -13.44 -1.98
CA GLU A 19 -1.97 -14.62 -2.29
C GLU A 19 -2.94 -14.34 -3.44
N ALA A 20 -3.60 -13.19 -3.42
CA ALA A 20 -4.52 -12.81 -4.48
C ALA A 20 -3.78 -12.57 -5.81
N LEU A 21 -2.61 -11.94 -5.76
CA LEU A 21 -1.82 -11.68 -6.96
C LEU A 21 -1.25 -12.98 -7.57
N ALA A 22 -1.08 -14.02 -6.76
CA ALA A 22 -0.66 -15.34 -7.23
C ALA A 22 -1.81 -16.13 -7.84
N THR A 23 -3.05 -15.68 -7.66
CA THR A 23 -4.24 -16.36 -8.17
C THR A 23 -4.49 -15.94 -9.62
N PRO A 24 -4.67 -16.90 -10.56
CA PRO A 24 -4.93 -16.54 -11.95
C PRO A 24 -6.23 -15.75 -12.11
N LEU A 25 -6.23 -14.76 -12.99
CA LEU A 25 -7.43 -13.96 -13.27
C LEU A 25 -8.57 -14.77 -13.87
N SER A 26 -8.28 -15.99 -14.36
CA SER A 26 -9.31 -16.91 -14.84
C SER A 26 -10.20 -17.43 -13.71
N GLN A 27 -9.73 -17.35 -12.47
CA GLN A 27 -10.53 -17.75 -11.32
C GLN A 27 -11.61 -16.70 -11.04
N PRO A 28 -12.87 -17.15 -10.80
CA PRO A 28 -13.93 -16.22 -10.45
C PRO A 28 -13.55 -15.39 -9.22
N LEU A 29 -13.89 -14.12 -9.22
CA LEU A 29 -13.66 -13.18 -8.12
C LEU A 29 -12.18 -12.81 -7.88
N ALA A 30 -11.24 -13.38 -8.66
CA ALA A 30 -9.82 -13.07 -8.46
C ALA A 30 -9.53 -11.58 -8.66
N LEU A 31 -10.10 -10.97 -9.70
CA LEU A 31 -9.91 -9.55 -9.97
C LEU A 31 -10.47 -8.69 -8.85
N ASP A 32 -11.74 -8.92 -8.50
CA ASP A 32 -12.41 -8.13 -7.46
C ASP A 32 -11.76 -8.33 -6.10
N GLY A 33 -11.36 -9.56 -5.79
CA GLY A 33 -10.71 -9.89 -4.53
C GLY A 33 -9.35 -9.21 -4.41
N THR A 34 -8.58 -9.17 -5.50
CA THR A 34 -7.28 -8.50 -5.51
C THR A 34 -7.45 -7.01 -5.23
N ILE A 35 -8.41 -6.36 -5.88
CA ILE A 35 -8.65 -4.93 -5.68
C ILE A 35 -9.03 -4.66 -4.22
N LYS A 36 -9.90 -5.47 -3.64
CA LYS A 36 -10.32 -5.28 -2.25
C LYS A 36 -9.16 -5.47 -1.27
N ARG A 37 -8.35 -6.51 -1.48
CA ARG A 37 -7.18 -6.75 -0.63
C ARG A 37 -6.15 -5.65 -0.79
N PHE A 38 -6.03 -5.07 -1.98
CA PHE A 38 -5.18 -3.91 -2.21
C PHE A 38 -5.65 -2.71 -1.39
N GLU A 39 -6.96 -2.44 -1.37
CA GLU A 39 -7.49 -1.34 -0.58
C GLU A 39 -7.10 -1.48 0.89
N PHE A 40 -7.26 -2.68 1.47
CA PHE A 40 -6.87 -2.93 2.85
C PHE A 40 -5.37 -2.74 3.05
N THR A 41 -4.57 -3.27 2.13
CA THR A 41 -3.11 -3.20 2.25
C THR A 41 -2.63 -1.76 2.19
N PHE A 42 -3.13 -0.99 1.25
CA PHE A 42 -2.73 0.42 1.12
C PHE A 42 -3.15 1.22 2.35
N GLU A 43 -4.37 1.00 2.83
CA GLU A 43 -4.87 1.71 4.01
C GLU A 43 -3.97 1.43 5.22
N LEU A 44 -3.60 0.18 5.42
CA LEU A 44 -2.73 -0.18 6.54
C LEU A 44 -1.30 0.29 6.32
N ALA A 45 -0.84 0.33 5.07
CA ALA A 45 0.52 0.82 4.77
C ALA A 45 0.69 2.27 5.21
N TRP A 46 -0.21 3.16 4.77
CA TRP A 46 -0.03 4.57 5.11
C TRP A 46 -0.33 4.86 6.59
N LYS A 47 -1.24 4.11 7.21
CA LYS A 47 -1.50 4.25 8.64
C LYS A 47 -0.33 3.76 9.48
N THR A 48 0.34 2.70 9.02
CA THR A 48 1.57 2.23 9.67
C THR A 48 2.66 3.29 9.55
N LEU A 49 2.81 3.85 8.35
CA LEU A 49 3.75 4.95 8.12
C LEU A 49 3.46 6.11 9.06
N LYS A 50 2.20 6.49 9.18
CA LYS A 50 1.78 7.56 10.08
C LYS A 50 2.20 7.27 11.53
N ALA A 51 1.97 6.04 11.99
CA ALA A 51 2.31 5.66 13.36
C ALA A 51 3.83 5.74 13.60
N PHE A 52 4.64 5.31 12.63
CA PHE A 52 6.10 5.40 12.74
C PHE A 52 6.57 6.85 12.70
N LEU A 53 5.94 7.69 11.87
CA LEU A 53 6.27 9.11 11.80
C LEU A 53 5.91 9.83 13.10
N GLU A 54 4.74 9.52 13.67
CA GLU A 54 4.33 10.09 14.95
C GLU A 54 5.33 9.76 16.05
N ASP A 55 5.88 8.56 16.02
CA ASP A 55 6.91 8.13 16.97
C ASP A 55 8.19 8.97 16.84
N GLN A 56 8.41 9.57 15.67
CA GLN A 56 9.55 10.48 15.43
C GLN A 56 9.18 11.94 15.66
N GLY A 57 7.97 12.20 16.19
CA GLY A 57 7.51 13.56 16.40
C GLY A 57 7.00 14.25 15.16
N ILE A 58 6.74 13.51 14.09
CA ILE A 58 6.28 14.07 12.82
C ILE A 58 4.80 13.76 12.63
N GLN A 59 4.02 14.79 12.36
CA GLN A 59 2.59 14.63 12.14
C GLN A 59 2.25 14.72 10.66
N CYS A 60 1.37 13.82 10.22
CA CYS A 60 0.81 13.87 8.87
C CYS A 60 -0.63 13.38 8.95
N GLN A 61 -1.51 13.94 8.10
CA GLN A 61 -2.94 13.70 8.23
C GLN A 61 -3.57 13.01 7.02
N SER A 62 -2.78 12.75 5.99
CA SER A 62 -3.28 12.14 4.76
C SER A 62 -2.26 11.15 4.21
N PRO A 63 -2.72 10.21 3.36
CA PRO A 63 -1.78 9.29 2.72
C PRO A 63 -0.68 10.03 1.97
N LYS A 64 -1.04 11.04 1.18
CA LYS A 64 -0.05 11.81 0.41
C LYS A 64 0.93 12.54 1.32
N GLY A 65 0.42 13.15 2.41
CA GLY A 65 1.26 13.85 3.37
C GLY A 65 2.24 12.91 4.06
N CYS A 66 1.78 11.73 4.47
CA CYS A 66 2.64 10.75 5.12
C CYS A 66 3.70 10.21 4.16
N LEU A 67 3.34 9.97 2.90
CA LEU A 67 4.31 9.55 1.89
C LEU A 67 5.38 10.62 1.67
N LYS A 68 4.99 11.89 1.62
CA LYS A 68 5.95 12.98 1.44
C LYS A 68 6.95 13.04 2.59
N GLU A 69 6.48 12.87 3.82
CA GLU A 69 7.38 12.87 4.97
C GLU A 69 8.33 11.69 4.94
N ALA A 70 7.84 10.51 4.50
CA ALA A 70 8.68 9.33 4.37
C ALA A 70 9.78 9.53 3.31
N PHE A 71 9.44 10.17 2.18
CA PHE A 71 10.43 10.52 1.15
C PHE A 71 11.49 11.46 1.73
N ARG A 72 11.04 12.48 2.46
CA ARG A 72 11.94 13.49 3.04
C ARG A 72 12.93 12.86 4.01
N LEU A 73 12.49 11.87 4.77
CA LEU A 73 13.34 11.17 5.73
C LEU A 73 14.23 10.08 5.11
N GLY A 74 14.02 9.79 3.83
CA GLY A 74 14.75 8.72 3.17
C GLY A 74 14.25 7.32 3.49
N TRP A 75 13.09 7.20 4.13
CA TRP A 75 12.47 5.89 4.39
C TRP A 75 11.97 5.26 3.09
N ILE A 76 11.59 6.08 2.13
CA ILE A 76 11.21 5.66 0.79
C ILE A 76 12.19 6.32 -0.16
N ALA A 77 12.79 5.53 -1.06
CA ALA A 77 13.76 6.06 -2.02
C ALA A 77 13.09 7.05 -2.99
N ASP A 78 13.84 8.08 -3.39
CA ASP A 78 13.34 9.09 -4.32
C ASP A 78 12.85 8.46 -5.62
N GLU A 79 13.53 7.44 -6.11
CA GLU A 79 13.15 6.74 -7.34
C GLU A 79 11.83 6.01 -7.25
N ASP A 80 11.32 5.77 -6.04
CA ASP A 80 10.06 5.08 -5.80
C ASP A 80 8.89 6.04 -5.60
N GLU A 81 9.15 7.34 -5.58
CA GLU A 81 8.11 8.34 -5.31
C GLU A 81 6.96 8.25 -6.30
N GLU A 82 7.25 8.23 -7.60
CA GLU A 82 6.21 8.16 -8.63
C GLU A 82 5.42 6.85 -8.53
N LYS A 83 6.10 5.77 -8.16
CA LYS A 83 5.45 4.47 -8.02
C LYS A 83 4.45 4.47 -6.86
N TRP A 84 4.83 5.06 -5.74
CA TRP A 84 3.91 5.21 -4.60
C TRP A 84 2.73 6.11 -4.94
N LEU A 85 2.96 7.17 -5.71
CA LEU A 85 1.88 8.05 -6.15
C LEU A 85 0.94 7.31 -7.11
N ALA A 86 1.47 6.42 -7.94
CA ALA A 86 0.63 5.58 -8.80
C ALA A 86 -0.25 4.64 -7.97
N LEU A 87 0.29 4.06 -6.89
CA LEU A 87 -0.51 3.23 -6.00
C LEU A 87 -1.58 4.04 -5.29
N LEU A 88 -1.24 5.26 -4.86
CA LEU A 88 -2.22 6.15 -4.23
C LEU A 88 -3.35 6.48 -5.20
N GLN A 89 -3.02 6.80 -6.44
CA GLN A 89 -4.03 7.08 -7.45
C GLN A 89 -4.92 5.87 -7.71
N ALA A 90 -4.33 4.68 -7.81
CA ALA A 90 -5.08 3.45 -7.99
C ALA A 90 -6.07 3.24 -6.84
N ARG A 91 -5.62 3.47 -5.61
CA ARG A 91 -6.47 3.34 -4.43
C ARG A 91 -7.64 4.33 -4.51
N ASN A 92 -7.37 5.57 -4.90
CA ASN A 92 -8.43 6.58 -5.03
C ASN A 92 -9.44 6.20 -6.11
N MET A 93 -9.01 5.50 -7.14
CA MET A 93 -9.90 5.07 -8.21
C MET A 93 -10.73 3.84 -7.88
N THR A 94 -10.38 3.09 -6.84
CA THR A 94 -11.15 1.88 -6.50
C THR A 94 -12.62 2.18 -6.17
N ALA A 95 -12.91 3.39 -5.72
CA ALA A 95 -14.29 3.80 -5.41
C ALA A 95 -15.11 4.11 -6.67
N HIS A 96 -14.49 4.15 -7.84
CA HIS A 96 -15.11 4.59 -9.08
C HIS A 96 -14.99 3.56 -10.21
N VAL A 97 -14.95 2.27 -9.84
CA VAL A 97 -14.83 1.19 -10.82
C VAL A 97 -16.22 0.81 -11.30
N TYR A 98 -16.51 1.08 -12.58
CA TYR A 98 -17.82 0.83 -13.17
C TYR A 98 -17.82 -0.31 -14.18
N ASN A 99 -16.67 -0.78 -14.60
CA ASN A 99 -16.58 -1.88 -15.55
C ASN A 99 -15.26 -2.63 -15.39
N GLU A 100 -15.19 -3.77 -16.11
CA GLU A 100 -14.04 -4.65 -16.01
C GLU A 100 -12.74 -4.04 -16.52
N ASP A 101 -12.83 -3.21 -17.57
CA ASP A 101 -11.64 -2.56 -18.13
C ASP A 101 -10.97 -1.66 -17.10
N MET A 102 -11.77 -0.89 -16.35
CA MET A 102 -11.24 -0.04 -15.28
C MET A 102 -10.62 -0.89 -14.17
N ALA A 103 -11.26 -1.99 -13.81
CA ALA A 103 -10.74 -2.90 -12.79
C ALA A 103 -9.40 -3.51 -13.22
N LEU A 104 -9.29 -3.90 -14.48
CA LEU A 104 -8.05 -4.47 -15.02
C LEU A 104 -6.91 -3.44 -15.02
N GLU A 105 -7.22 -2.19 -15.31
CA GLU A 105 -6.23 -1.12 -15.28
C GLU A 105 -5.67 -0.93 -13.88
N ILE A 106 -6.55 -0.92 -12.87
CA ILE A 106 -6.14 -0.84 -11.47
C ILE A 106 -5.31 -2.06 -11.10
N TYR A 107 -5.75 -3.25 -11.50
CA TYR A 107 -5.02 -4.49 -11.24
C TYR A 107 -3.60 -4.45 -11.79
N GLN A 108 -3.41 -3.94 -13.01
CA GLN A 108 -2.09 -3.86 -13.61
C GLN A 108 -1.16 -2.94 -12.81
N THR A 109 -1.68 -1.82 -12.32
CA THR A 109 -0.92 -0.91 -11.47
C THR A 109 -0.52 -1.60 -10.17
N ILE A 110 -1.45 -2.32 -9.53
CA ILE A 110 -1.18 -3.05 -8.30
C ILE A 110 -0.07 -4.08 -8.53
N LYS A 111 -0.22 -4.89 -9.57
CA LYS A 111 0.73 -5.95 -9.87
C LYS A 111 2.12 -5.40 -10.14
N LYS A 112 2.19 -4.29 -10.85
CA LYS A 112 3.46 -3.65 -11.21
C LYS A 112 4.20 -3.11 -9.99
N HIS A 113 3.46 -2.57 -9.00
CA HIS A 113 4.08 -1.83 -7.90
C HIS A 113 3.90 -2.46 -6.52
N ALA A 114 3.29 -3.64 -6.42
CA ALA A 114 3.04 -4.26 -5.10
C ALA A 114 4.33 -4.54 -4.32
N CYS A 115 5.47 -4.69 -5.00
CA CYS A 115 6.75 -4.90 -4.33
C CYS A 115 7.12 -3.75 -3.39
N LEU A 116 6.55 -2.57 -3.59
CA LEU A 116 6.80 -1.43 -2.70
C LEU A 116 6.31 -1.70 -1.28
N PHE A 117 5.21 -2.43 -1.12
CA PHE A 117 4.73 -2.81 0.21
C PHE A 117 5.73 -3.71 0.92
N SER A 118 6.30 -4.67 0.18
CA SER A 118 7.32 -5.57 0.71
C SER A 118 8.55 -4.80 1.17
N GLN A 119 8.98 -3.82 0.36
CA GLN A 119 10.13 -2.98 0.69
C GLN A 119 9.87 -2.16 1.95
N LEU A 120 8.67 -1.58 2.06
CA LEU A 120 8.31 -0.79 3.24
C LEU A 120 8.30 -1.65 4.51
N LEU A 121 7.78 -2.88 4.41
CA LEU A 121 7.76 -3.81 5.52
C LEU A 121 9.17 -4.20 5.98
N LYS A 122 10.14 -4.19 5.08
CA LYS A 122 11.52 -4.49 5.44
C LYS A 122 12.22 -3.33 6.12
N ILE A 123 11.87 -2.09 5.71
CA ILE A 123 12.60 -0.92 6.20
C ILE A 123 12.06 -0.37 7.52
N LEU A 124 10.73 -0.40 7.72
CA LEU A 124 10.12 0.21 8.91
C LEU A 124 10.64 -0.35 10.23
N PRO A 125 10.87 -1.67 10.39
CA PRO A 125 11.37 -2.18 11.67
C PRO A 125 12.70 -1.59 12.10
N HIS A 126 13.49 -1.06 11.17
CA HIS A 126 14.76 -0.41 11.50
C HIS A 126 14.59 0.93 12.21
N TYR A 127 13.36 1.45 12.24
CA TYR A 127 13.05 2.75 12.85
C TYR A 127 12.20 2.62 14.12
N GLN A 128 12.20 1.42 14.72
CA GLN A 128 11.51 1.20 15.99
C GLN A 128 12.25 1.77 17.19
#